data_5875450d38db64cf9c2c1d60b5a03b40
#
_entry.id   5875450d38db64cf9c2c1d60b5a03b40
#
_cell.length_a   1.000
_cell.length_b   1.000
_cell.length_c   1.000
_cell.angle_alpha   90.00
_cell.angle_beta   90.00
_cell.angle_gamma   90.00
#
_symmetry.space_group_name_H-M   'P 1'
#
loop_
_entity.id
_entity.type
_entity.pdbx_description
1 polymer ?
#
loop_
_entity_poly.entity_id
_entity_poly.type
_entity_poly.pdbx_seq_one_letter_code
_entity_poly.pdbx_strand_id
1 'polypeptide(L)'
;MNTLASIQELARAIRNMIRTGIVVDTDLDAGRCRVQTGGIYTDWLQWLTHRAGRSRTWWAPSVGEQVMILAVGGELDTAFVLPGIYSDEIPAPSASADAWHVDFPDGAVMSYEPETGALTVTGIKTADVTASDSVTVSVPVVLVKASTRXXRHAGGEARRQDVR
;
A
#
# COMPACT_ATOMS: atom_id res chain seq x y z
N MET A 1 -22.84 30.46 -30.63
CA MET A 1 -22.53 29.75 -29.38
C MET A 1 -22.84 30.66 -28.19
N ASN A 2 -23.60 30.18 -27.22
CA ASN A 2 -23.96 30.97 -26.03
C ASN A 2 -22.76 31.10 -25.10
N THR A 3 -22.24 32.31 -24.94
CA THR A 3 -21.05 32.60 -24.12
C THR A 3 -21.26 32.19 -22.66
N LEU A 4 -22.47 32.40 -22.10
CA LEU A 4 -22.77 32.03 -20.72
C LEU A 4 -22.73 30.51 -20.55
N ALA A 5 -23.29 29.74 -21.50
CA ALA A 5 -23.22 28.28 -21.45
C ALA A 5 -21.80 27.76 -21.54
N SER A 6 -20.93 28.42 -22.33
CA SER A 6 -19.51 28.06 -22.44
C SER A 6 -18.76 28.33 -21.14
N ILE A 7 -19.04 29.45 -20.47
CA ILE A 7 -18.44 29.78 -19.17
C ILE A 7 -18.91 28.77 -18.11
N GLN A 8 -20.17 28.41 -18.10
CA GLN A 8 -20.72 27.44 -17.14
C GLN A 8 -20.08 26.08 -17.31
N GLU A 9 -19.90 25.64 -18.56
CA GLU A 9 -19.24 24.36 -18.86
C GLU A 9 -17.78 24.38 -18.45
N LEU A 10 -17.06 25.48 -18.71
CA LEU A 10 -15.68 25.63 -18.28
C LEU A 10 -15.58 25.60 -16.75
N ALA A 11 -16.48 26.28 -16.06
CA ALA A 11 -16.52 26.28 -14.59
C ALA A 11 -16.80 24.87 -14.04
N ARG A 12 -17.68 24.10 -14.69
CA ARG A 12 -17.97 22.71 -14.33
C ARG A 12 -16.71 21.85 -14.48
N ALA A 13 -16.05 21.95 -15.62
CA ALA A 13 -14.85 21.17 -15.91
C ALA A 13 -13.75 21.47 -14.88
N ILE A 14 -13.54 22.74 -14.57
CA ILE A 14 -12.52 23.16 -13.58
C ILE A 14 -12.85 22.58 -12.20
N ARG A 15 -14.10 22.66 -11.76
CA ARG A 15 -14.50 22.11 -10.44
C ARG A 15 -14.34 20.60 -10.36
N ASN A 16 -14.42 19.91 -11.49
CA ASN A 16 -14.32 18.46 -11.54
C ASN A 16 -12.88 17.95 -11.68
N MET A 17 -11.93 18.81 -12.08
CA MET A 17 -10.57 18.37 -12.38
C MET A 17 -9.89 17.72 -11.19
N ILE A 18 -10.11 18.25 -9.99
CA ILE A 18 -9.53 17.71 -8.74
C ILE A 18 -10.64 17.70 -7.69
N ARG A 19 -10.94 16.51 -7.16
CA ARG A 19 -11.96 16.34 -6.13
C ARG A 19 -11.46 15.37 -5.08
N THR A 20 -11.98 15.49 -3.86
CA THR A 20 -11.79 14.46 -2.83
C THR A 20 -13.01 13.53 -2.82
N GLY A 21 -12.81 12.32 -2.35
CA GLY A 21 -13.89 11.34 -2.24
C GLY A 21 -13.53 10.19 -1.34
N ILE A 22 -14.44 9.25 -1.22
CA ILE A 22 -14.28 8.05 -0.40
C ILE A 22 -14.52 6.84 -1.28
N VAL A 23 -13.64 5.84 -1.19
CA VAL A 23 -13.79 4.59 -1.94
C VAL A 23 -15.02 3.85 -1.41
N VAL A 24 -15.93 3.50 -2.29
CA VAL A 24 -17.18 2.80 -1.94
C VAL A 24 -17.22 1.36 -2.44
N ASP A 25 -16.37 1.02 -3.40
CA ASP A 25 -16.31 -0.34 -3.93
C ASP A 25 -14.97 -0.59 -4.61
N THR A 26 -14.53 -1.85 -4.66
CA THR A 26 -13.27 -2.25 -5.30
C THR A 26 -13.49 -3.50 -6.14
N ASP A 27 -12.94 -3.50 -7.36
CA ASP A 27 -12.83 -4.67 -8.23
C ASP A 27 -11.34 -5.02 -8.30
N LEU A 28 -10.93 -5.97 -7.46
CA LEU A 28 -9.52 -6.33 -7.32
C LEU A 28 -9.01 -7.07 -8.56
N ASP A 29 -9.87 -7.84 -9.24
CA ASP A 29 -9.49 -8.57 -10.44
C ASP A 29 -9.21 -7.60 -11.60
N ALA A 30 -10.01 -6.55 -11.72
CA ALA A 30 -9.83 -5.53 -12.76
C ALA A 30 -8.83 -4.44 -12.34
N GLY A 31 -8.45 -4.34 -11.05
CA GLY A 31 -7.60 -3.29 -10.54
C GLY A 31 -8.30 -1.93 -10.61
N ARG A 32 -9.56 -1.87 -10.18
CA ARG A 32 -10.38 -0.66 -10.26
C ARG A 32 -11.15 -0.44 -8.97
N CYS A 33 -11.53 0.81 -8.74
CA CYS A 33 -12.38 1.17 -7.59
C CYS A 33 -13.42 2.21 -8.02
N ARG A 34 -14.46 2.35 -7.21
CA ARG A 34 -15.50 3.39 -7.37
C ARG A 34 -15.44 4.31 -6.18
N VAL A 35 -15.68 5.59 -6.42
CA VAL A 35 -15.53 6.64 -5.42
C VAL A 35 -16.81 7.47 -5.34
N GLN A 36 -17.23 7.75 -4.12
CA GLN A 36 -18.26 8.75 -3.85
C GLN A 36 -17.59 10.11 -3.65
N THR A 37 -17.99 11.10 -4.44
CA THR A 37 -17.50 12.47 -4.32
C THR A 37 -18.69 13.43 -4.31
N GLY A 38 -18.98 14.00 -3.15
CA GLY A 38 -20.23 14.75 -2.96
C GLY A 38 -21.42 13.85 -3.18
N GLY A 39 -22.36 14.27 -4.05
CA GLY A 39 -23.54 13.46 -4.39
C GLY A 39 -23.34 12.52 -5.58
N ILE A 40 -22.12 12.35 -6.06
CA ILE A 40 -21.80 11.60 -7.28
C ILE A 40 -21.09 10.29 -6.92
N TYR A 41 -21.50 9.19 -7.57
CA TYR A 41 -20.78 7.92 -7.54
C TYR A 41 -20.11 7.76 -8.91
N THR A 42 -18.79 7.58 -8.92
CA THR A 42 -18.05 7.42 -10.18
C THR A 42 -18.32 6.05 -10.79
N ASP A 43 -17.98 5.88 -12.05
CA ASP A 43 -17.81 4.56 -12.64
C ASP A 43 -16.52 3.93 -12.11
N TRP A 44 -16.11 2.77 -12.62
CA TRP A 44 -14.90 2.05 -12.23
C TRP A 44 -13.67 2.79 -12.74
N LEU A 45 -12.85 3.29 -11.82
CA LEU A 45 -11.66 4.10 -12.09
C LEU A 45 -10.40 3.33 -11.74
N GLN A 46 -9.32 3.59 -12.48
CA GLN A 46 -7.99 3.09 -12.14
C GLN A 46 -7.40 3.95 -11.02
N TRP A 47 -6.65 3.30 -10.11
CA TRP A 47 -5.91 4.03 -9.08
C TRP A 47 -4.44 4.15 -9.44
N LEU A 48 -3.80 5.20 -8.93
CA LEU A 48 -2.36 5.41 -9.06
C LEU A 48 -1.62 4.54 -8.04
N THR A 49 -0.50 3.99 -8.45
CA THR A 49 0.36 3.15 -7.62
C THR A 49 1.80 3.68 -7.71
N HIS A 50 2.69 3.19 -6.84
CA HIS A 50 4.08 3.65 -6.85
C HIS A 50 4.80 3.29 -8.15
N ARG A 51 4.58 2.09 -8.66
CA ARG A 51 5.24 1.63 -9.90
C ARG A 51 4.26 0.82 -10.75
N ALA A 52 4.19 1.15 -12.05
CA ALA A 52 3.29 0.47 -12.99
C ALA A 52 3.98 0.21 -14.34
N GLY A 53 5.31 0.02 -14.34
CA GLY A 53 6.11 -0.33 -15.51
C GLY A 53 6.48 -1.82 -15.49
N ARG A 54 7.72 -2.15 -15.90
CA ARG A 54 8.23 -3.54 -15.81
C ARG A 54 8.27 -4.00 -14.35
N SER A 55 8.66 -3.12 -13.44
CA SER A 55 8.47 -3.35 -11.99
C SER A 55 7.11 -2.76 -11.60
N ARG A 56 6.34 -3.51 -10.84
CA ARG A 56 4.97 -3.11 -10.45
C ARG A 56 4.78 -3.29 -8.95
N THR A 57 4.04 -2.36 -8.37
CA THR A 57 3.61 -2.49 -6.97
C THR A 57 2.10 -2.75 -6.96
N TRP A 58 1.66 -3.58 -6.02
CA TRP A 58 0.25 -3.82 -5.77
C TRP A 58 -0.08 -3.46 -4.33
N TRP A 59 -0.95 -2.49 -4.16
CA TRP A 59 -1.50 -2.12 -2.86
C TRP A 59 -2.85 -1.45 -3.15
N ALA A 60 -3.91 -2.23 -3.05
CA ALA A 60 -5.25 -1.78 -3.42
C ALA A 60 -5.80 -0.81 -2.38
N PRO A 61 -6.53 0.23 -2.81
CA PRO A 61 -7.27 1.05 -1.85
C PRO A 61 -8.39 0.26 -1.19
N SER A 62 -8.75 0.67 0.00
CA SER A 62 -9.78 0.00 0.80
C SER A 62 -11.09 0.76 0.74
N VAL A 63 -12.22 0.06 0.83
CA VAL A 63 -13.52 0.72 1.01
C VAL A 63 -13.46 1.55 2.30
N GLY A 64 -13.91 2.79 2.22
CA GLY A 64 -13.81 3.77 3.31
C GLY A 64 -12.59 4.66 3.25
N GLU A 65 -11.61 4.35 2.41
CA GLU A 65 -10.40 5.16 2.27
C GLU A 65 -10.71 6.50 1.62
N GLN A 66 -10.16 7.58 2.17
CA GLN A 66 -10.28 8.91 1.60
C GLN A 66 -9.22 9.07 0.51
N VAL A 67 -9.64 9.56 -0.66
CA VAL A 67 -8.82 9.60 -1.85
C VAL A 67 -9.01 10.93 -2.59
N MET A 68 -8.11 11.20 -3.53
CA MET A 68 -8.25 12.30 -4.47
C MET A 68 -8.60 11.74 -5.85
N ILE A 69 -9.49 12.42 -6.56
CA ILE A 69 -9.86 12.09 -7.94
C ILE A 69 -9.21 13.14 -8.84
N LEU A 70 -8.50 12.67 -9.86
CA LEU A 70 -7.84 13.51 -10.87
C LEU A 70 -8.55 13.28 -12.19
N ALA A 71 -9.43 14.19 -12.56
CA ALA A 71 -10.27 14.07 -13.75
C ALA A 71 -9.68 14.90 -14.89
N VAL A 72 -9.01 14.24 -15.81
CA VAL A 72 -8.38 14.90 -16.95
C VAL A 72 -9.47 15.59 -17.79
N GLY A 73 -9.33 16.90 -17.98
CA GLY A 73 -10.33 17.69 -18.68
C GLY A 73 -11.65 17.88 -17.93
N GLY A 74 -11.69 17.49 -16.64
CA GLY A 74 -12.89 17.59 -15.83
C GLY A 74 -13.91 16.47 -16.05
N GLU A 75 -13.51 15.39 -16.72
CA GLU A 75 -14.39 14.26 -17.04
C GLU A 75 -14.18 13.13 -16.02
N LEU A 76 -15.19 12.89 -15.19
CA LEU A 76 -15.12 11.91 -14.11
C LEU A 76 -15.10 10.45 -14.61
N ASP A 77 -15.64 10.20 -15.80
CA ASP A 77 -15.72 8.83 -16.35
C ASP A 77 -14.35 8.24 -16.68
N THR A 78 -13.35 9.10 -16.92
CA THR A 78 -11.98 8.69 -17.26
C THR A 78 -10.96 9.18 -16.24
N ALA A 79 -11.42 9.51 -15.05
CA ALA A 79 -10.56 10.02 -13.98
C ALA A 79 -9.66 8.91 -13.41
N PHE A 80 -8.66 9.34 -12.67
CA PHE A 80 -7.76 8.46 -11.91
C PHE A 80 -7.93 8.74 -10.41
N VAL A 81 -7.74 7.71 -9.59
CA VAL A 81 -7.82 7.82 -8.14
C VAL A 81 -6.42 7.84 -7.56
N LEU A 82 -6.12 8.85 -6.73
CA LEU A 82 -4.89 8.92 -5.95
C LEU A 82 -5.24 8.55 -4.51
N PRO A 83 -4.88 7.33 -4.05
CA PRO A 83 -5.19 6.88 -2.70
C PRO A 83 -4.32 7.55 -1.64
N GLY A 84 -4.68 7.37 -0.37
CA GLY A 84 -3.78 7.61 0.74
C GLY A 84 -3.94 8.97 1.41
N ILE A 85 -5.16 9.38 1.73
CA ILE A 85 -5.42 10.55 2.57
C ILE A 85 -5.93 10.05 3.93
N TYR A 86 -5.24 10.40 5.00
CA TYR A 86 -5.70 10.06 6.35
C TYR A 86 -7.05 10.72 6.66
N SER A 87 -7.85 10.05 7.45
CA SER A 87 -9.15 10.56 7.89
C SER A 87 -9.34 10.25 9.37
N ASP A 88 -10.40 10.78 9.95
CA ASP A 88 -10.73 10.48 11.36
C ASP A 88 -11.04 9.00 11.56
N GLU A 89 -11.56 8.33 10.54
CA GLU A 89 -11.88 6.89 10.59
C GLU A 89 -10.62 6.03 10.38
N ILE A 90 -9.67 6.50 9.58
CA ILE A 90 -8.43 5.78 9.27
C ILE A 90 -7.26 6.77 9.46
N PRO A 91 -6.84 6.99 10.73
CA PRO A 91 -5.79 7.97 11.02
C PRO A 91 -4.39 7.45 10.73
N ALA A 92 -3.41 8.35 10.80
CA ALA A 92 -2.00 8.00 10.61
C ALA A 92 -1.55 6.97 11.65
N PRO A 93 -0.83 5.91 11.25
CA PRO A 93 -0.44 4.83 12.18
C PRO A 93 0.80 5.16 13.02
N SER A 94 1.47 6.27 12.76
CA SER A 94 2.69 6.66 13.49
C SER A 94 2.80 8.17 13.56
N ALA A 95 3.52 8.66 14.58
CA ALA A 95 3.87 10.06 14.74
C ALA A 95 5.39 10.29 14.65
N SER A 96 6.18 9.26 14.33
CA SER A 96 7.62 9.42 14.15
C SER A 96 7.91 10.23 12.89
N ALA A 97 8.85 11.16 12.98
CA ALA A 97 9.22 12.01 11.85
C ALA A 97 9.97 11.25 10.76
N ASP A 98 10.71 10.21 11.13
CA ASP A 98 11.66 9.56 10.24
C ASP A 98 11.33 8.10 9.95
N ALA A 99 10.35 7.51 10.65
CA ALA A 99 10.04 6.10 10.52
C ALA A 99 9.41 5.76 9.16
N TRP A 100 9.80 4.61 8.64
CA TRP A 100 9.00 3.90 7.63
C TRP A 100 8.11 2.91 8.38
N HIS A 101 6.80 2.97 8.18
CA HIS A 101 5.84 2.21 8.99
C HIS A 101 4.65 1.76 8.15
N VAL A 102 4.28 0.50 8.29
CA VAL A 102 3.13 -0.10 7.60
C VAL A 102 2.35 -0.97 8.58
N ASP A 103 1.07 -0.66 8.78
CA ASP A 103 0.11 -1.51 9.50
C ASP A 103 -0.72 -2.29 8.49
N PHE A 104 -0.95 -3.57 8.78
CA PHE A 104 -1.82 -4.43 7.97
C PHE A 104 -3.12 -4.74 8.70
N PRO A 105 -4.22 -5.04 7.97
CA PRO A 105 -5.53 -5.26 8.61
C PRO A 105 -5.59 -6.44 9.59
N ASP A 106 -4.66 -7.38 9.47
CA ASP A 106 -4.59 -8.55 10.37
C ASP A 106 -3.75 -8.28 11.64
N GLY A 107 -3.25 -7.06 11.80
CA GLY A 107 -2.42 -6.67 12.94
C GLY A 107 -0.92 -6.87 12.72
N ALA A 108 -0.51 -7.31 11.54
CA ALA A 108 0.92 -7.37 11.22
C ALA A 108 1.48 -5.97 11.05
N VAL A 109 2.73 -5.77 11.46
CA VAL A 109 3.41 -4.47 11.34
C VAL A 109 4.80 -4.69 10.73
N MET A 110 5.15 -3.81 9.79
CA MET A 110 6.52 -3.70 9.27
C MET A 110 6.99 -2.26 9.46
N SER A 111 8.14 -2.08 10.10
CA SER A 111 8.64 -0.73 10.32
C SER A 111 10.15 -0.68 10.44
N TYR A 112 10.71 0.46 10.10
CA TYR A 112 12.09 0.82 10.43
C TYR A 112 12.07 2.15 11.15
N GLU A 113 12.63 2.17 12.37
CA GLU A 113 12.69 3.36 13.21
C GLU A 113 14.16 3.81 13.35
N PRO A 114 14.54 4.91 12.68
CA PRO A 114 15.92 5.39 12.72
C PRO A 114 16.41 5.80 14.11
N GLU A 115 15.52 6.29 14.99
CA GLU A 115 15.91 6.70 16.34
C GLU A 115 16.52 5.56 17.14
N THR A 116 15.99 4.35 16.96
CA THR A 116 16.47 3.15 17.65
C THR A 116 17.31 2.24 16.74
N GLY A 117 17.32 2.50 15.44
CA GLY A 117 18.00 1.66 14.46
C GLY A 117 17.35 0.29 14.26
N ALA A 118 16.06 0.16 14.59
CA ALA A 118 15.39 -1.14 14.62
C ALA A 118 14.53 -1.36 13.37
N LEU A 119 14.78 -2.46 12.66
CA LEU A 119 13.87 -3.00 11.65
C LEU A 119 13.01 -4.06 12.32
N THR A 120 11.69 -3.88 12.26
CA THR A 120 10.72 -4.74 12.96
C THR A 120 9.73 -5.34 11.98
N VAL A 121 9.51 -6.66 12.08
CA VAL A 121 8.41 -7.35 11.41
C VAL A 121 7.74 -8.22 12.47
N THR A 122 6.50 -7.90 12.81
CA THR A 122 5.75 -8.59 13.87
C THR A 122 4.33 -8.91 13.41
N GLY A 123 3.67 -9.82 14.12
CA GLY A 123 2.28 -10.20 13.84
C GLY A 123 2.08 -11.10 12.64
N ILE A 124 3.14 -11.42 11.91
CA ILE A 124 3.04 -12.32 10.74
C ILE A 124 2.94 -13.78 11.20
N LYS A 125 2.30 -14.62 10.39
CA LYS A 125 2.17 -16.05 10.68
C LYS A 125 3.35 -16.87 10.17
N THR A 126 3.85 -16.54 8.98
CA THR A 126 4.99 -17.22 8.36
C THR A 126 5.93 -16.23 7.71
N ALA A 127 7.19 -16.60 7.62
CA ALA A 127 8.19 -15.86 6.84
C ALA A 127 8.97 -16.87 6.01
N ASP A 128 8.97 -16.69 4.70
CA ASP A 128 9.67 -17.59 3.77
C ASP A 128 10.65 -16.75 2.94
N VAL A 129 11.93 -17.11 3.04
CA VAL A 129 12.98 -16.48 2.25
C VAL A 129 13.67 -17.58 1.44
N THR A 130 13.62 -17.50 0.12
CA THR A 130 14.25 -18.44 -0.78
C THR A 130 15.20 -17.68 -1.72
N ALA A 131 16.44 -18.13 -1.78
CA ALA A 131 17.44 -17.56 -2.67
C ALA A 131 18.11 -18.69 -3.46
N SER A 132 18.48 -18.42 -4.73
CA SER A 132 19.13 -19.44 -5.56
C SER A 132 20.58 -19.68 -5.15
N ASP A 133 21.24 -18.67 -4.57
CA ASP A 133 22.66 -18.77 -4.27
C ASP A 133 22.94 -18.75 -2.75
N SER A 134 22.56 -17.69 -2.05
CA SER A 134 22.89 -17.58 -0.63
C SER A 134 21.98 -16.61 0.10
N VAL A 135 21.86 -16.82 1.41
CA VAL A 135 21.35 -15.85 2.38
C VAL A 135 22.45 -15.65 3.41
N THR A 136 22.86 -14.40 3.59
CA THR A 136 23.96 -14.06 4.52
C THR A 136 23.41 -13.23 5.69
N VAL A 137 23.79 -13.62 6.91
CA VAL A 137 23.49 -12.86 8.12
C VAL A 137 24.83 -12.53 8.80
N SER A 138 25.17 -11.25 8.89
CA SER A 138 26.45 -10.78 9.47
C SER A 138 26.15 -9.96 10.73
N VAL A 139 26.18 -10.60 11.86
CA VAL A 139 25.90 -9.99 13.17
C VAL A 139 26.77 -10.65 14.23
N PRO A 140 27.13 -9.97 15.33
CA PRO A 140 27.84 -10.62 16.44
C PRO A 140 27.04 -11.74 17.10
N VAL A 141 25.71 -11.63 17.17
CA VAL A 141 24.87 -12.63 17.83
C VAL A 141 23.61 -12.89 17.02
N VAL A 142 23.31 -14.16 16.74
CA VAL A 142 22.02 -14.59 16.17
C VAL A 142 21.23 -15.29 17.28
N LEU A 143 20.01 -14.78 17.55
CA LEU A 143 19.09 -15.38 18.51
C LEU A 143 17.91 -15.98 17.77
N VAL A 144 17.73 -17.29 17.86
CA VAL A 144 16.55 -17.98 17.32
C VAL A 144 15.76 -18.56 18.48
N LYS A 145 14.53 -18.08 18.67
CA LYS A 145 13.62 -18.54 19.71
C LYS A 145 12.50 -19.35 19.04
N ALA A 146 12.42 -20.64 19.34
CA ALA A 146 11.40 -21.51 18.79
C ALA A 146 10.85 -22.42 19.89
N SER A 147 9.54 -22.57 19.93
CA SER A 147 8.90 -23.50 20.90
C SER A 147 9.08 -24.94 20.44
N THR A 148 9.18 -25.21 19.12
CA THR A 148 9.37 -26.53 18.54
C THR A 148 10.33 -26.43 17.37
N ARG A 149 11.34 -27.34 17.35
CA ARG A 149 12.25 -27.46 16.22
C ARG A 149 11.87 -28.61 15.31
N UNK A 150 11.76 -28.51 14.20
CA UNK A 150 11.54 -29.35 13.42
C UNK A 150 12.48 -29.43 12.55
N UNK A 151 13.12 -29.76 12.56
CA UNK A 151 13.83 -29.84 11.89
C UNK A 151 13.62 -30.62 11.05
N ARG A 152 13.11 -30.48 10.07
CA ARG A 152 12.99 -31.31 8.89
C ARG A 152 14.26 -31.21 8.09
N HIS A 153 15.02 -32.26 8.11
CA HIS A 153 16.18 -32.41 7.23
C HIS A 153 15.69 -32.86 5.84
N ALA A 154 15.63 -31.94 4.88
CA ALA A 154 15.60 -32.33 3.49
C ALA A 154 17.05 -32.62 3.09
N GLY A 155 17.36 -33.89 2.89
CA GLY A 155 18.62 -34.52 2.58
C GLY A 155 19.79 -33.65 2.13
N GLY A 156 20.73 -33.44 3.00
CA GLY A 156 22.01 -32.80 2.79
C GLY A 156 22.79 -32.77 4.09
N GLU A 157 23.92 -33.46 4.13
CA GLU A 157 24.79 -33.50 5.29
C GLU A 157 25.26 -32.08 5.68
N ALA A 158 24.79 -31.61 6.82
CA ALA A 158 25.34 -30.40 7.44
C ALA A 158 26.66 -30.75 8.14
N ARG A 159 27.78 -30.27 7.60
CA ARG A 159 29.05 -30.32 8.34
C ARG A 159 28.92 -29.47 9.60
N ARG A 160 29.04 -30.12 10.74
CA ARG A 160 29.27 -29.45 12.02
C ARG A 160 30.67 -28.81 11.98
N GLN A 161 30.74 -27.51 12.02
CA GLN A 161 32.01 -26.87 12.41
C GLN A 161 31.93 -26.57 13.91
N ASP A 162 32.68 -27.34 14.69
CA ASP A 162 32.88 -27.05 16.08
C ASP A 162 33.81 -25.82 16.16
N VAL A 163 33.26 -24.71 16.65
CA VAL A 163 34.09 -23.56 17.02
C VAL A 163 34.46 -23.73 18.48
N ARG A 164 35.75 -23.87 18.72
CA ARG A 164 36.35 -23.81 20.07
C ARG A 164 36.37 -22.35 20.57
#